data_943f01637334aed55751432ae4780e7e
#
_entry.id   943f01637334aed55751432ae4780e7e
#
_cell.length_a   1.000
_cell.length_b   1.000
_cell.length_c   1.000
_cell.angle_alpha   90.00
_cell.angle_beta   90.00
_cell.angle_gamma   90.00
#
_symmetry.space_group_name_H-M   'P 1'
#
loop_
_entity.id
_entity.type
_entity.pdbx_description
1 polymer ?
#
loop_
_entity_poly.entity_id
_entity_poly.type
_entity_poly.pdbx_seq_one_letter_code
_entity_poly.pdbx_strand_id
1 'polypeptide(L)'
;MASWLEEPVLRKQVVPLLALLLLLAGCAPEPASMTHLPSPPAALDWWRPGPGLTWQWQIGDNAIDLSVQADVFDVDLYIDQAIVDEIHARGQRVICYVSVGSWEDWRPDADRFPEQVLGKDYEGWPGERWLDIRRIDLLGPILRARLDLCQSKGFDGVEPDNTDIHREDTGFSLSYADQLAYARWLADEAHARGLAIGIKNAPDMVADSLTFFDFAITEDAYFDGWVAKMLPFVKAGKAVLAAEYTGMDVDFASACAWGREHGVSFILKNRGLDSWLEMCP
;
A
#
# COMPACT_ATOMS: atom_id res chain seq x y z
N MET A 1 27.17 70.92 -11.16
CA MET A 1 28.32 71.44 -11.91
C MET A 1 28.81 70.37 -12.79
N ALA A 2 28.77 70.63 -14.07
CA ALA A 2 29.06 69.77 -15.20
C ALA A 2 30.59 69.51 -15.39
N SER A 3 30.96 68.44 -16.00
CA SER A 3 31.94 68.51 -17.12
C SER A 3 31.93 67.19 -17.88
N TRP A 4 31.64 67.32 -19.14
CA TRP A 4 31.79 66.39 -20.23
C TRP A 4 33.25 66.17 -20.58
N LEU A 5 33.69 64.98 -20.95
CA LEU A 5 34.85 64.77 -21.79
C LEU A 5 34.57 63.70 -22.83
N GLU A 6 34.62 64.09 -24.09
CA GLU A 6 34.49 63.30 -25.30
C GLU A 6 35.70 62.42 -25.55
N GLU A 7 35.48 61.24 -26.09
CA GLU A 7 36.48 60.32 -26.60
C GLU A 7 36.62 60.41 -28.13
N PRO A 8 37.81 60.29 -28.70
CA PRO A 8 38.04 60.41 -30.15
C PRO A 8 37.88 59.06 -30.87
N VAL A 9 37.19 59.11 -32.01
CA VAL A 9 36.99 58.05 -32.99
C VAL A 9 38.25 57.72 -33.72
N LEU A 10 38.74 56.45 -33.60
CA LEU A 10 39.87 55.94 -34.38
C LEU A 10 39.37 55.14 -35.59
N ARG A 11 39.57 55.70 -36.80
CA ARG A 11 39.30 55.00 -38.07
C ARG A 11 40.37 53.95 -38.32
N LYS A 12 39.98 52.67 -38.44
CA LYS A 12 40.84 51.60 -38.94
C LYS A 12 40.60 51.35 -40.42
N GLN A 13 41.63 51.38 -41.16
CA GLN A 13 41.73 51.12 -42.61
C GLN A 13 41.48 49.62 -42.87
N VAL A 14 40.74 49.32 -43.92
CA VAL A 14 40.42 47.97 -44.40
C VAL A 14 41.49 47.64 -45.47
N VAL A 15 42.27 46.58 -45.26
CA VAL A 15 43.16 45.97 -46.26
C VAL A 15 42.45 44.67 -46.72
N PRO A 16 42.25 44.44 -48.00
CA PRO A 16 41.67 43.17 -48.48
C PRO A 16 42.80 42.13 -48.55
N LEU A 17 42.63 41.06 -47.76
CA LEU A 17 43.46 39.86 -47.86
C LEU A 17 42.73 38.84 -48.78
N LEU A 18 43.40 38.54 -49.88
CA LEU A 18 42.98 37.50 -50.84
C LEU A 18 43.18 36.12 -50.16
N ALA A 19 42.12 35.44 -49.79
CA ALA A 19 42.20 34.10 -49.19
C ALA A 19 42.10 33.02 -50.28
N LEU A 20 43.17 32.26 -50.38
CA LEU A 20 43.31 31.04 -51.18
C LEU A 20 42.45 29.90 -50.56
N LEU A 21 41.41 29.46 -51.24
CA LEU A 21 40.62 28.30 -50.83
C LEU A 21 41.37 27.01 -51.13
N LEU A 22 41.92 26.39 -50.09
CA LEU A 22 42.35 24.99 -50.09
C LEU A 22 41.13 24.11 -49.70
N LEU A 23 40.62 23.35 -50.66
CA LEU A 23 39.63 22.30 -50.44
C LEU A 23 40.29 21.13 -49.70
N LEU A 24 40.17 21.06 -48.40
CA LEU A 24 40.41 19.85 -47.64
C LEU A 24 39.10 19.07 -47.53
N ALA A 25 39.03 17.94 -48.28
CA ALA A 25 37.98 16.96 -48.08
C ALA A 25 38.17 16.28 -46.70
N GLY A 26 37.55 16.84 -45.67
CA GLY A 26 37.46 16.23 -44.34
C GLY A 26 36.38 15.14 -44.33
N CYS A 27 36.76 13.89 -44.08
CA CYS A 27 35.84 12.85 -43.68
C CYS A 27 35.11 13.28 -42.41
N ALA A 28 33.82 13.56 -42.50
CA ALA A 28 32.96 13.71 -41.33
C ALA A 28 32.85 12.37 -40.62
N PRO A 29 33.04 12.29 -39.30
CA PRO A 29 32.73 11.06 -38.56
C PRO A 29 31.23 10.82 -38.65
N GLU A 30 30.82 9.57 -38.96
CA GLU A 30 29.45 9.14 -38.88
C GLU A 30 28.90 9.40 -37.48
N PRO A 31 27.65 9.88 -37.31
CA PRO A 31 27.05 10.04 -36.01
C PRO A 31 26.98 8.68 -35.34
N ALA A 32 27.60 8.56 -34.16
CA ALA A 32 27.54 7.38 -33.34
C ALA A 32 26.06 6.98 -33.16
N SER A 33 25.73 5.76 -33.55
CA SER A 33 24.43 5.16 -33.36
C SER A 33 24.07 5.31 -31.87
N MET A 34 23.05 6.10 -31.57
CA MET A 34 22.52 6.18 -30.20
C MET A 34 22.03 4.78 -29.84
N THR A 35 22.81 4.09 -29.00
CA THR A 35 22.36 2.85 -28.39
C THR A 35 21.04 3.14 -27.68
N HIS A 36 19.97 2.53 -28.20
CA HIS A 36 18.65 2.60 -27.59
C HIS A 36 18.76 2.00 -26.20
N LEU A 37 18.75 2.84 -25.16
CA LEU A 37 18.61 2.37 -23.80
C LEU A 37 17.30 1.58 -23.74
N PRO A 38 17.29 0.36 -23.18
CA PRO A 38 16.06 -0.37 -23.03
C PRO A 38 15.06 0.51 -22.29
N SER A 39 13.84 0.57 -22.82
CA SER A 39 12.75 1.26 -22.13
C SER A 39 12.64 0.67 -20.72
N PRO A 40 12.41 1.49 -19.68
CA PRO A 40 12.15 0.96 -18.35
C PRO A 40 11.02 -0.07 -18.45
N PRO A 41 11.09 -1.17 -17.68
CA PRO A 41 10.02 -2.16 -17.67
C PRO A 41 8.70 -1.43 -17.42
N ALA A 42 7.66 -1.83 -18.15
CA ALA A 42 6.32 -1.29 -17.92
C ALA A 42 5.99 -1.48 -16.43
N ALA A 43 5.51 -0.41 -15.79
CA ALA A 43 5.02 -0.52 -14.42
C ALA A 43 3.97 -1.63 -14.39
N LEU A 44 4.08 -2.56 -13.42
CA LEU A 44 3.07 -3.58 -13.24
C LEU A 44 1.74 -2.88 -12.95
N ASP A 45 0.70 -3.34 -13.64
CA ASP A 45 -0.65 -2.91 -13.31
C ASP A 45 -1.16 -3.77 -12.15
N TRP A 46 -1.90 -3.16 -11.23
CA TRP A 46 -2.50 -3.86 -10.11
C TRP A 46 -3.96 -3.46 -9.95
N TRP A 47 -4.70 -4.26 -9.21
CA TRP A 47 -6.10 -4.04 -8.96
C TRP A 47 -6.36 -2.68 -8.26
N ARG A 48 -7.43 -2.01 -8.67
CA ARG A 48 -7.88 -0.73 -8.10
C ARG A 48 -9.30 -0.91 -7.57
N PRO A 49 -9.46 -1.32 -6.30
CA PRO A 49 -10.77 -1.54 -5.72
C PRO A 49 -11.54 -0.22 -5.57
N GLY A 50 -12.72 -0.17 -6.20
CA GLY A 50 -13.65 0.97 -6.11
C GLY A 50 -14.67 0.80 -4.99
N PRO A 51 -15.42 1.87 -4.63
CA PRO A 51 -16.50 1.80 -3.64
C PRO A 51 -17.62 0.85 -4.04
N GLY A 52 -18.31 0.28 -3.04
CA GLY A 52 -19.51 -0.54 -3.24
C GLY A 52 -19.25 -2.03 -3.46
N LEU A 53 -18.04 -2.51 -3.27
CA LEU A 53 -17.70 -3.93 -3.29
C LEU A 53 -18.34 -4.63 -2.07
N THR A 54 -18.90 -5.81 -2.29
CA THR A 54 -19.25 -6.74 -1.21
C THR A 54 -18.02 -7.57 -0.83
N TRP A 55 -17.91 -7.93 0.45
CA TRP A 55 -16.70 -8.62 0.89
C TRP A 55 -16.96 -9.60 2.04
N GLN A 56 -16.11 -10.61 2.14
CA GLN A 56 -16.00 -11.53 3.26
C GLN A 56 -14.59 -11.41 3.85
N TRP A 57 -14.52 -11.33 5.16
CA TRP A 57 -13.25 -11.33 5.90
C TRP A 57 -13.20 -12.58 6.78
N GLN A 58 -12.36 -13.53 6.41
CA GLN A 58 -12.25 -14.80 7.10
C GLN A 58 -10.78 -15.23 7.23
N ILE A 59 -10.17 -14.83 8.34
CA ILE A 59 -8.76 -15.12 8.65
C ILE A 59 -8.59 -15.99 9.90
N GLY A 60 -9.68 -16.23 10.65
CA GLY A 60 -9.64 -16.95 11.92
C GLY A 60 -9.56 -18.48 11.79
N ASP A 61 -9.88 -19.04 10.63
CA ASP A 61 -9.75 -20.46 10.34
C ASP A 61 -9.44 -20.70 8.84
N ASN A 62 -9.00 -21.92 8.51
CA ASN A 62 -8.64 -22.29 7.15
C ASN A 62 -9.79 -22.91 6.34
N ALA A 63 -10.98 -23.07 6.95
CA ALA A 63 -12.16 -23.62 6.28
C ALA A 63 -12.99 -22.50 5.68
N ILE A 64 -12.50 -21.84 4.64
CA ILE A 64 -13.15 -20.68 4.01
C ILE A 64 -14.52 -21.08 3.45
N ASP A 65 -15.56 -20.33 3.84
CA ASP A 65 -16.91 -20.53 3.34
C ASP A 65 -17.08 -19.88 1.95
N LEU A 66 -16.80 -20.65 0.94
CA LEU A 66 -16.95 -20.24 -0.46
C LEU A 66 -18.41 -20.14 -0.92
N SER A 67 -19.41 -20.49 -0.11
CA SER A 67 -20.83 -20.30 -0.45
C SER A 67 -21.26 -18.83 -0.39
N VAL A 68 -20.48 -17.99 0.31
CA VAL A 68 -20.71 -16.55 0.42
C VAL A 68 -20.59 -15.88 -0.95
N GLN A 69 -21.60 -15.09 -1.30
CA GLN A 69 -21.61 -14.30 -2.52
C GLN A 69 -21.03 -12.92 -2.22
N ALA A 70 -19.73 -12.77 -2.44
CA ALA A 70 -19.00 -11.51 -2.25
C ALA A 70 -18.13 -11.23 -3.48
N ASP A 71 -17.84 -9.97 -3.73
CA ASP A 71 -16.90 -9.57 -4.80
C ASP A 71 -15.46 -9.84 -4.39
N VAL A 72 -15.18 -9.79 -3.07
CA VAL A 72 -13.84 -9.87 -2.49
C VAL A 72 -13.83 -10.79 -1.28
N PHE A 73 -12.82 -11.65 -1.21
CA PHE A 73 -12.47 -12.40 0.00
C PHE A 73 -11.16 -11.89 0.56
N ASP A 74 -11.12 -11.62 1.86
CA ASP A 74 -9.88 -11.34 2.58
C ASP A 74 -9.57 -12.53 3.48
N VAL A 75 -8.43 -13.18 3.21
CA VAL A 75 -8.05 -14.45 3.81
C VAL A 75 -6.55 -14.47 4.16
N ASP A 76 -6.17 -15.35 5.08
CA ASP A 76 -4.79 -15.47 5.55
C ASP A 76 -3.82 -15.86 4.43
N LEU A 77 -2.61 -15.28 4.46
CA LEU A 77 -1.51 -15.59 3.53
C LEU A 77 -1.24 -17.09 3.38
N TYR A 78 -1.36 -17.84 4.47
CA TYR A 78 -1.00 -19.27 4.51
C TYR A 78 -2.15 -20.19 4.13
N ILE A 79 -3.29 -19.65 3.68
CA ILE A 79 -4.41 -20.45 3.15
C ILE A 79 -3.94 -21.37 1.99
N ASP A 80 -4.63 -22.48 1.77
CA ASP A 80 -4.33 -23.38 0.66
C ASP A 80 -4.48 -22.66 -0.70
N GLN A 81 -3.52 -22.87 -1.60
CA GLN A 81 -3.54 -22.35 -2.97
C GLN A 81 -4.87 -22.65 -3.69
N ALA A 82 -5.43 -23.84 -3.49
CA ALA A 82 -6.68 -24.26 -4.13
C ALA A 82 -7.86 -23.35 -3.77
N ILE A 83 -7.85 -22.71 -2.59
CA ILE A 83 -8.88 -21.75 -2.19
C ILE A 83 -8.78 -20.46 -3.00
N VAL A 84 -7.56 -19.93 -3.19
CA VAL A 84 -7.31 -18.74 -4.01
C VAL A 84 -7.76 -18.99 -5.45
N ASP A 85 -7.39 -20.16 -6.01
CA ASP A 85 -7.77 -20.57 -7.37
C ASP A 85 -9.30 -20.69 -7.51
N GLU A 86 -9.98 -21.23 -6.51
CA GLU A 86 -11.46 -21.38 -6.51
C GLU A 86 -12.17 -20.02 -6.42
N ILE A 87 -11.67 -19.08 -5.60
CA ILE A 87 -12.20 -17.71 -5.52
C ILE A 87 -12.09 -17.04 -6.91
N HIS A 88 -10.93 -17.14 -7.56
CA HIS A 88 -10.74 -16.59 -8.90
C HIS A 88 -11.60 -17.28 -9.96
N ALA A 89 -11.78 -18.61 -9.87
CA ALA A 89 -12.64 -19.35 -10.80
C ALA A 89 -14.10 -18.88 -10.77
N ARG A 90 -14.53 -18.26 -9.67
CA ARG A 90 -15.85 -17.63 -9.49
C ARG A 90 -15.89 -16.18 -9.97
N GLY A 91 -14.79 -15.63 -10.45
CA GLY A 91 -14.66 -14.23 -10.88
C GLY A 91 -14.53 -13.23 -9.74
N GLN A 92 -14.24 -13.71 -8.52
CA GLN A 92 -14.07 -12.91 -7.32
C GLN A 92 -12.60 -12.52 -7.11
N ARG A 93 -12.34 -11.51 -6.31
CA ARG A 93 -10.98 -11.06 -5.94
C ARG A 93 -10.60 -11.58 -4.56
N VAL A 94 -9.29 -11.65 -4.31
CA VAL A 94 -8.77 -12.11 -3.03
C VAL A 94 -7.69 -11.20 -2.49
N ILE A 95 -7.85 -10.78 -1.23
CA ILE A 95 -6.90 -9.99 -0.44
C ILE A 95 -6.12 -10.93 0.47
N CYS A 96 -4.82 -10.70 0.58
CA CYS A 96 -3.87 -11.44 1.40
C CYS A 96 -3.69 -10.73 2.73
N TYR A 97 -4.23 -11.27 3.82
CA TYR A 97 -3.94 -10.80 5.17
C TYR A 97 -2.52 -11.11 5.58
N VAL A 98 -1.79 -10.11 6.04
CA VAL A 98 -0.42 -10.24 6.58
C VAL A 98 -0.23 -9.29 7.74
N SER A 99 0.06 -9.78 8.95
CA SER A 99 0.55 -8.89 10.00
C SER A 99 1.95 -8.37 9.65
N VAL A 100 2.11 -7.06 9.64
CA VAL A 100 3.37 -6.37 9.31
C VAL A 100 3.91 -5.53 10.48
N GLY A 101 3.08 -5.27 11.50
CA GLY A 101 3.45 -4.50 12.68
C GLY A 101 3.60 -5.36 13.94
N SER A 102 3.18 -6.63 13.91
CA SER A 102 3.41 -7.61 14.96
C SER A 102 4.09 -8.88 14.44
N TRP A 103 4.85 -9.50 15.33
CA TRP A 103 5.40 -10.85 15.19
C TRP A 103 4.43 -11.84 15.80
N GLU A 104 4.18 -12.94 15.12
CA GLU A 104 3.27 -13.99 15.52
C GLU A 104 4.05 -15.30 15.66
N ASP A 105 4.07 -15.93 16.86
CA ASP A 105 4.92 -17.09 17.19
C ASP A 105 4.54 -18.37 16.43
N TRP A 106 3.29 -18.43 15.93
CA TRP A 106 2.76 -19.58 15.17
C TRP A 106 3.04 -19.52 13.67
N ARG A 107 3.61 -18.44 13.16
CA ARG A 107 3.86 -18.31 11.71
C ARG A 107 5.06 -19.17 11.28
N PRO A 108 5.01 -19.76 10.08
CA PRO A 108 6.08 -20.61 9.59
C PRO A 108 7.47 -19.95 9.50
N ASP A 109 7.50 -18.63 9.47
CA ASP A 109 8.70 -17.80 9.35
C ASP A 109 9.05 -17.03 10.64
N ALA A 110 8.42 -17.37 11.76
CA ALA A 110 8.62 -16.68 13.04
C ALA A 110 10.07 -16.66 13.50
N ASP A 111 10.82 -17.74 13.26
CA ASP A 111 12.23 -17.91 13.61
C ASP A 111 13.18 -17.02 12.79
N ARG A 112 12.71 -16.41 11.72
CA ARG A 112 13.50 -15.48 10.89
C ARG A 112 13.60 -14.08 11.49
N PHE A 113 12.72 -13.74 12.43
CA PHE A 113 12.72 -12.42 13.05
C PHE A 113 13.78 -12.35 14.13
N PRO A 114 14.79 -11.45 14.01
CA PRO A 114 15.80 -11.33 15.04
C PRO A 114 15.24 -10.67 16.31
N GLU A 115 15.62 -11.15 17.49
CA GLU A 115 15.12 -10.69 18.80
C GLU A 115 15.19 -9.16 18.97
N GLN A 116 16.15 -8.51 18.35
CA GLN A 116 16.33 -7.05 18.45
C GLN A 116 15.23 -6.22 17.80
N VAL A 117 14.35 -6.83 17.00
CA VAL A 117 13.18 -6.16 16.41
C VAL A 117 11.88 -6.52 17.15
N LEU A 118 11.94 -7.43 18.13
CA LEU A 118 10.77 -7.87 18.90
C LEU A 118 10.61 -6.96 20.12
N GLY A 119 9.47 -6.29 20.21
CA GLY A 119 9.10 -5.40 21.29
C GLY A 119 8.36 -6.08 22.43
N LYS A 120 7.47 -5.34 23.07
CA LYS A 120 6.57 -5.86 24.10
C LYS A 120 5.55 -6.83 23.49
N ASP A 121 5.00 -7.67 24.38
CA ASP A 121 3.83 -8.49 24.04
C ASP A 121 2.66 -7.60 23.59
N TYR A 122 1.92 -8.08 22.59
CA TYR A 122 0.71 -7.41 22.14
C TYR A 122 -0.44 -7.76 23.10
N GLU A 123 -0.85 -6.80 23.90
CA GLU A 123 -1.91 -7.01 24.88
C GLU A 123 -3.21 -7.48 24.21
N GLY A 124 -3.79 -8.56 24.71
CA GLY A 124 -5.00 -9.17 24.15
C GLY A 124 -4.74 -10.23 23.08
N TRP A 125 -3.50 -10.34 22.57
CA TRP A 125 -3.13 -11.29 21.51
C TRP A 125 -1.96 -12.18 21.95
N PRO A 126 -2.22 -13.26 22.71
CA PRO A 126 -1.18 -14.18 23.19
C PRO A 126 -0.39 -14.79 22.02
N GLY A 127 0.93 -14.73 22.09
CA GLY A 127 1.82 -15.20 21.03
C GLY A 127 2.25 -14.12 20.06
N GLU A 128 1.73 -12.87 20.22
CA GLU A 128 2.18 -11.74 19.41
C GLU A 128 3.06 -10.77 20.19
N ARG A 129 4.00 -10.17 19.48
CA ARG A 129 4.86 -9.09 19.97
C ARG A 129 4.97 -7.99 18.93
N TRP A 130 5.01 -6.75 19.39
CA TRP A 130 5.20 -5.59 18.51
C TRP A 130 6.55 -5.62 17.80
N LEU A 131 6.61 -5.04 16.59
CA LEU A 131 7.83 -4.94 15.79
C LEU A 131 8.43 -3.53 15.83
N ASP A 132 9.77 -3.43 15.80
CA ASP A 132 10.46 -2.17 15.52
C ASP A 132 10.44 -1.86 14.02
N ILE A 133 9.39 -1.22 13.56
CA ILE A 133 9.15 -0.92 12.14
C ILE A 133 10.20 0.03 11.53
N ARG A 134 11.06 0.67 12.34
CA ARG A 134 12.18 1.46 11.82
C ARG A 134 13.27 0.58 11.23
N ARG A 135 13.29 -0.69 11.58
CA ARG A 135 14.31 -1.66 11.18
C ARG A 135 13.95 -2.38 9.87
N ILE A 136 13.62 -1.59 8.85
CA ILE A 136 13.34 -2.12 7.49
C ILE A 136 14.53 -2.95 6.96
N ASP A 137 15.76 -2.64 7.39
CA ASP A 137 16.95 -3.43 7.08
C ASP A 137 16.84 -4.88 7.53
N LEU A 138 16.19 -5.16 8.64
CA LEU A 138 15.99 -6.49 9.20
C LEU A 138 14.62 -7.10 8.84
N LEU A 139 13.56 -6.33 8.89
CA LEU A 139 12.20 -6.77 8.57
C LEU A 139 11.99 -6.98 7.07
N GLY A 140 12.60 -6.13 6.25
CA GLY A 140 12.38 -6.10 4.81
C GLY A 140 12.60 -7.43 4.11
N PRO A 141 13.67 -8.21 4.35
CA PRO A 141 13.85 -9.52 3.72
C PRO A 141 12.77 -10.54 4.08
N ILE A 142 12.13 -10.42 5.26
CA ILE A 142 11.07 -11.30 5.72
C ILE A 142 9.73 -10.90 5.09
N LEU A 143 9.39 -9.61 5.18
CA LEU A 143 8.13 -9.08 4.66
C LEU A 143 8.08 -9.13 3.12
N ARG A 144 9.19 -8.89 2.43
CA ARG A 144 9.28 -9.15 0.99
C ARG A 144 8.97 -10.60 0.63
N ALA A 145 9.49 -11.56 1.41
CA ALA A 145 9.18 -12.96 1.18
C ALA A 145 7.69 -13.30 1.41
N ARG A 146 7.04 -12.66 2.39
CA ARG A 146 5.58 -12.77 2.58
C ARG A 146 4.81 -12.16 1.38
N LEU A 147 5.21 -10.98 0.90
CA LEU A 147 4.61 -10.36 -0.29
C LEU A 147 4.88 -11.16 -1.57
N ASP A 148 6.08 -11.76 -1.72
CA ASP A 148 6.39 -12.67 -2.82
C ASP A 148 5.48 -13.92 -2.78
N LEU A 149 5.16 -14.41 -1.58
CA LEU A 149 4.23 -15.51 -1.41
C LEU A 149 2.79 -15.12 -1.76
N CYS A 150 2.30 -13.93 -1.34
CA CYS A 150 1.00 -13.39 -1.78
C CYS A 150 0.95 -13.33 -3.32
N GLN A 151 1.97 -12.74 -3.95
CA GLN A 151 2.05 -12.64 -5.42
C GLN A 151 2.04 -14.02 -6.08
N SER A 152 2.87 -14.95 -5.60
CA SER A 152 3.00 -16.28 -6.19
C SER A 152 1.73 -17.12 -6.08
N LYS A 153 0.93 -16.89 -5.03
CA LYS A 153 -0.40 -17.49 -4.86
C LYS A 153 -1.49 -16.80 -5.68
N GLY A 154 -1.18 -15.67 -6.33
CA GLY A 154 -2.12 -14.97 -7.18
C GLY A 154 -3.06 -14.03 -6.46
N PHE A 155 -2.81 -13.65 -5.22
CA PHE A 155 -3.61 -12.63 -4.54
C PHE A 155 -3.65 -11.33 -5.35
N ASP A 156 -4.76 -10.60 -5.27
CA ASP A 156 -4.97 -9.34 -5.98
C ASP A 156 -4.54 -8.12 -5.15
N GLY A 157 -4.54 -8.25 -3.84
CA GLY A 157 -4.18 -7.19 -2.91
C GLY A 157 -3.68 -7.71 -1.57
N VAL A 158 -3.27 -6.79 -0.72
CA VAL A 158 -2.74 -7.08 0.63
C VAL A 158 -3.47 -6.23 1.67
N GLU A 159 -3.92 -6.86 2.74
CA GLU A 159 -4.24 -6.23 4.01
C GLU A 159 -3.00 -6.28 4.91
N PRO A 160 -2.26 -5.18 5.08
CA PRO A 160 -1.13 -5.12 5.99
C PRO A 160 -1.63 -4.75 7.38
N ASP A 161 -1.78 -5.71 8.27
CA ASP A 161 -2.29 -5.46 9.61
C ASP A 161 -1.24 -4.83 10.54
N ASN A 162 -1.73 -4.13 11.57
CA ASN A 162 -0.89 -3.45 12.56
C ASN A 162 -0.02 -2.34 11.96
N THR A 163 -0.65 -1.44 11.17
CA THR A 163 0.03 -0.32 10.50
C THR A 163 -0.18 1.05 11.18
N ASP A 164 -0.68 1.09 12.42
CA ASP A 164 -0.91 2.31 13.20
C ASP A 164 -0.23 2.29 14.59
N ILE A 165 0.79 1.44 14.73
CA ILE A 165 1.44 1.08 16.00
C ILE A 165 2.28 2.20 16.64
N HIS A 166 2.45 3.34 15.97
CA HIS A 166 3.11 4.52 16.58
C HIS A 166 2.38 5.11 17.78
N ARG A 167 1.15 4.65 18.02
CA ARG A 167 0.32 5.03 19.16
C ARG A 167 0.35 4.00 20.29
N GLU A 168 0.93 2.84 20.03
CA GLU A 168 0.95 1.70 20.92
C GLU A 168 2.18 1.68 21.83
N ASP A 169 2.05 1.05 22.98
CA ASP A 169 3.20 0.81 23.87
C ASP A 169 4.00 -0.40 23.39
N THR A 170 4.63 -0.23 22.25
CA THR A 170 5.39 -1.29 21.58
C THR A 170 6.70 -1.66 22.27
N GLY A 171 7.17 -0.86 23.24
CA GLY A 171 8.52 -0.94 23.80
C GLY A 171 9.56 -0.16 22.98
N PHE A 172 9.16 0.40 21.84
CA PHE A 172 9.99 1.26 20.98
C PHE A 172 9.42 2.68 20.92
N SER A 173 10.29 3.68 20.81
CA SER A 173 9.84 5.06 20.57
C SER A 173 9.58 5.24 19.08
N LEU A 174 8.39 4.85 18.63
CA LEU A 174 7.94 5.03 17.27
C LEU A 174 7.25 6.37 17.09
N SER A 175 7.63 7.11 16.07
CA SER A 175 6.96 8.36 15.69
C SER A 175 5.98 8.15 14.56
N TYR A 176 5.05 9.09 14.38
CA TYR A 176 4.19 9.15 13.20
C TYR A 176 4.99 9.13 11.88
N ALA A 177 6.14 9.81 11.86
CA ALA A 177 7.00 9.82 10.66
C ALA A 177 7.62 8.45 10.36
N ASP A 178 8.00 7.68 11.40
CA ASP A 178 8.47 6.30 11.23
C ASP A 178 7.36 5.42 10.66
N GLN A 179 6.14 5.53 11.20
CA GLN A 179 4.98 4.79 10.71
C GLN A 179 4.66 5.12 9.25
N LEU A 180 4.65 6.40 8.89
CA LEU A 180 4.37 6.84 7.53
C LEU A 180 5.44 6.37 6.54
N ALA A 181 6.72 6.42 6.93
CA ALA A 181 7.83 5.93 6.12
C ALA A 181 7.73 4.41 5.89
N TYR A 182 7.38 3.66 6.94
CA TYR A 182 7.16 2.22 6.87
C TYR A 182 5.96 1.86 5.97
N ALA A 183 4.84 2.54 6.14
CA ALA A 183 3.63 2.36 5.33
C ALA A 183 3.90 2.64 3.84
N ARG A 184 4.66 3.69 3.54
CA ARG A 184 5.09 4.01 2.17
C ARG A 184 5.95 2.89 1.59
N TRP A 185 6.93 2.42 2.37
CA TRP A 185 7.80 1.33 1.93
C TRP A 185 7.00 0.04 1.64
N LEU A 186 6.04 -0.32 2.49
CA LEU A 186 5.15 -1.48 2.26
C LEU A 186 4.36 -1.32 0.95
N ALA A 187 3.81 -0.13 0.72
CA ALA A 187 3.05 0.14 -0.50
C ALA A 187 3.92 0.02 -1.76
N ASP A 188 5.13 0.57 -1.74
CA ASP A 188 6.07 0.47 -2.85
C ASP A 188 6.44 -1.01 -3.13
N GLU A 189 6.64 -1.83 -2.07
CA GLU A 189 6.95 -3.26 -2.20
C GLU A 189 5.76 -4.08 -2.74
N ALA A 190 4.53 -3.76 -2.33
CA ALA A 190 3.32 -4.41 -2.85
C ALA A 190 3.09 -4.06 -4.33
N HIS A 191 3.18 -2.78 -4.68
CA HIS A 191 3.01 -2.31 -6.05
C HIS A 191 4.09 -2.86 -6.99
N ALA A 192 5.33 -3.00 -6.52
CA ALA A 192 6.41 -3.64 -7.29
C ALA A 192 6.10 -5.11 -7.66
N ARG A 193 5.14 -5.73 -6.97
CA ARG A 193 4.64 -7.10 -7.21
C ARG A 193 3.31 -7.16 -7.93
N GLY A 194 2.75 -6.01 -8.32
CA GLY A 194 1.42 -5.95 -8.93
C GLY A 194 0.27 -6.22 -7.96
N LEU A 195 0.50 -6.05 -6.66
CA LEU A 195 -0.51 -6.20 -5.61
C LEU A 195 -1.08 -4.84 -5.23
N ALA A 196 -2.41 -4.72 -5.14
CA ALA A 196 -3.04 -3.61 -4.43
C ALA A 196 -2.68 -3.68 -2.93
N ILE A 197 -2.77 -2.56 -2.22
CA ILE A 197 -2.53 -2.56 -0.77
C ILE A 197 -3.50 -1.64 -0.06
N GLY A 198 -4.06 -2.10 1.07
CA GLY A 198 -4.96 -1.35 1.93
C GLY A 198 -4.22 -0.62 3.05
N ILE A 199 -4.86 0.45 3.57
CA ILE A 199 -4.55 0.94 4.90
C ILE A 199 -5.44 0.20 5.90
N LYS A 200 -4.84 -0.31 6.99
CA LYS A 200 -5.62 -0.90 8.09
C LYS A 200 -5.80 0.12 9.19
N ASN A 201 -7.07 0.39 9.55
CA ASN A 201 -7.40 1.38 10.57
C ASN A 201 -6.74 2.75 10.31
N ALA A 202 -5.91 3.29 11.20
CA ALA A 202 -5.05 4.47 11.03
C ALA A 202 -5.72 5.75 10.48
N PRO A 203 -6.83 6.23 11.06
CA PRO A 203 -7.59 7.36 10.53
C PRO A 203 -6.83 8.70 10.52
N ASP A 204 -5.74 8.82 11.27
CA ASP A 204 -4.87 10.00 11.26
C ASP A 204 -3.87 10.01 10.11
N MET A 205 -3.61 8.86 9.49
CA MET A 205 -2.69 8.74 8.36
C MET A 205 -3.38 8.94 7.01
N VAL A 206 -4.71 9.02 6.95
CA VAL A 206 -5.49 9.04 5.70
C VAL A 206 -5.00 10.14 4.76
N ALA A 207 -4.79 11.36 5.26
CA ALA A 207 -4.39 12.50 4.42
C ALA A 207 -3.03 12.30 3.74
N ASP A 208 -2.06 11.73 4.46
CA ASP A 208 -0.68 11.57 4.01
C ASP A 208 -0.48 10.27 3.21
N SER A 209 -1.40 9.30 3.36
CA SER A 209 -1.30 7.97 2.76
C SER A 209 -2.23 7.74 1.56
N LEU A 210 -3.20 8.61 1.33
CA LEU A 210 -4.21 8.47 0.28
C LEU A 210 -3.63 8.24 -1.13
N THR A 211 -2.42 8.75 -1.40
CA THR A 211 -1.80 8.65 -2.72
C THR A 211 -1.15 7.31 -3.00
N PHE A 212 -0.88 6.50 -1.98
CA PHE A 212 -0.16 5.24 -2.14
C PHE A 212 -0.89 4.00 -1.61
N PHE A 213 -1.93 4.13 -0.78
CA PHE A 213 -2.84 3.01 -0.50
C PHE A 213 -4.00 2.99 -1.51
N ASP A 214 -4.43 1.80 -1.91
CA ASP A 214 -5.45 1.59 -2.94
C ASP A 214 -6.86 1.44 -2.37
N PHE A 215 -6.97 1.04 -1.11
CA PHE A 215 -8.23 0.86 -0.38
C PHE A 215 -8.01 1.04 1.13
N ALA A 216 -9.07 0.93 1.91
CA ALA A 216 -9.00 0.94 3.36
C ALA A 216 -9.80 -0.23 3.95
N ILE A 217 -9.28 -0.81 5.05
CA ILE A 217 -10.00 -1.76 5.91
C ILE A 217 -10.06 -1.18 7.31
N THR A 218 -11.25 -1.24 7.94
CA THR A 218 -11.46 -0.69 9.27
C THR A 218 -12.23 -1.64 10.17
N GLU A 219 -11.97 -1.56 11.46
CA GLU A 219 -12.64 -2.30 12.52
C GLU A 219 -13.30 -1.35 13.50
N ASP A 220 -14.54 -1.66 13.89
CA ASP A 220 -15.34 -0.89 14.86
C ASP A 220 -15.42 0.62 14.58
N ALA A 221 -15.12 1.04 13.32
CA ALA A 221 -14.97 2.45 12.96
C ALA A 221 -16.29 3.23 13.06
N TYR A 222 -17.42 2.59 12.81
CA TYR A 222 -18.74 3.18 12.96
C TYR A 222 -19.12 3.25 14.45
N PHE A 223 -18.94 2.15 15.18
CA PHE A 223 -19.19 2.08 16.62
C PHE A 223 -18.38 3.14 17.38
N ASP A 224 -17.09 3.27 17.07
CA ASP A 224 -16.18 4.25 17.70
C ASP A 224 -16.33 5.67 17.13
N GLY A 225 -17.18 5.87 16.13
CA GLY A 225 -17.55 7.19 15.60
C GLY A 225 -16.49 7.87 14.74
N TRP A 226 -15.51 7.13 14.19
CA TRP A 226 -14.44 7.71 13.39
C TRP A 226 -14.47 7.33 11.90
N VAL A 227 -15.38 6.47 11.46
CA VAL A 227 -15.46 5.97 10.07
C VAL A 227 -15.50 7.09 9.02
N ALA A 228 -16.09 8.24 9.35
CA ALA A 228 -16.13 9.40 8.44
C ALA A 228 -14.74 9.94 8.06
N LYS A 229 -13.70 9.62 8.84
CA LYS A 229 -12.32 10.00 8.52
C LYS A 229 -11.77 9.22 7.31
N MET A 230 -12.41 8.09 6.93
CA MET A 230 -12.05 7.30 5.75
C MET A 230 -12.69 7.80 4.45
N LEU A 231 -13.63 8.74 4.50
CA LEU A 231 -14.32 9.27 3.31
C LEU A 231 -13.38 9.88 2.23
N PRO A 232 -12.17 10.35 2.52
CA PRO A 232 -11.24 10.73 1.47
C PRO A 232 -10.91 9.60 0.50
N PHE A 233 -10.86 8.33 0.96
CA PHE A 233 -10.69 7.17 0.10
C PHE A 233 -11.87 7.03 -0.87
N VAL A 234 -13.10 7.06 -0.38
CA VAL A 234 -14.31 7.00 -1.22
C VAL A 234 -14.33 8.13 -2.25
N LYS A 235 -14.01 9.36 -1.81
CA LYS A 235 -13.93 10.53 -2.71
C LYS A 235 -12.85 10.40 -3.79
N ALA A 236 -11.81 9.64 -3.51
CA ALA A 236 -10.76 9.30 -4.47
C ALA A 236 -11.11 8.08 -5.36
N GLY A 237 -12.34 7.55 -5.25
CA GLY A 237 -12.79 6.37 -6.00
C GLY A 237 -12.23 5.05 -5.47
N LYS A 238 -11.78 5.00 -4.22
CA LYS A 238 -11.18 3.83 -3.57
C LYS A 238 -12.15 3.18 -2.59
N ALA A 239 -12.12 1.85 -2.48
CA ALA A 239 -12.96 1.11 -1.55
C ALA A 239 -12.61 1.42 -0.09
N VAL A 240 -13.66 1.45 0.75
CA VAL A 240 -13.55 1.38 2.21
C VAL A 240 -14.37 0.17 2.65
N LEU A 241 -13.68 -0.85 3.16
CA LEU A 241 -14.22 -2.11 3.65
C LEU A 241 -14.23 -2.02 5.19
N ALA A 242 -15.42 -1.98 5.80
CA ALA A 242 -15.57 -1.73 7.22
C ALA A 242 -16.21 -2.94 7.92
N ALA A 243 -15.54 -3.48 8.92
CA ALA A 243 -16.09 -4.54 9.77
C ALA A 243 -16.47 -3.96 11.12
N GLU A 244 -17.69 -4.28 11.55
CA GLU A 244 -18.16 -4.10 12.92
C GLU A 244 -18.27 -5.48 13.58
N TYR A 245 -18.29 -5.54 14.93
CA TYR A 245 -18.27 -6.83 15.62
C TYR A 245 -19.51 -7.08 16.46
N THR A 246 -19.99 -8.34 16.44
CA THR A 246 -21.18 -8.78 17.19
C THR A 246 -21.09 -8.60 18.71
N GLY A 247 -19.87 -8.52 19.26
CA GLY A 247 -19.66 -8.29 20.70
C GLY A 247 -19.81 -6.84 21.14
N MET A 248 -20.00 -5.91 20.21
CA MET A 248 -20.21 -4.50 20.44
C MET A 248 -21.68 -4.15 20.36
N ASP A 249 -22.13 -3.12 21.10
CA ASP A 249 -23.52 -2.62 21.02
C ASP A 249 -23.64 -1.66 19.81
N VAL A 250 -23.39 -2.20 18.61
CA VAL A 250 -23.48 -1.46 17.35
C VAL A 250 -24.86 -1.58 16.73
N ASP A 251 -25.48 -0.47 16.34
CA ASP A 251 -26.64 -0.45 15.46
C ASP A 251 -26.19 -0.72 14.01
N PHE A 252 -26.07 -2.00 13.68
CA PHE A 252 -25.58 -2.41 12.36
C PHE A 252 -26.51 -1.97 11.21
N ALA A 253 -27.84 -1.90 11.46
CA ALA A 253 -28.78 -1.39 10.45
C ALA A 253 -28.52 0.08 10.12
N SER A 254 -28.22 0.89 11.13
CA SER A 254 -27.80 2.29 10.95
C SER A 254 -26.42 2.39 10.28
N ALA A 255 -25.47 1.53 10.61
CA ALA A 255 -24.17 1.44 9.92
C ALA A 255 -24.35 1.15 8.43
N CYS A 256 -25.20 0.17 8.09
CA CYS A 256 -25.53 -0.16 6.70
C CYS A 256 -26.20 1.01 5.95
N ALA A 257 -27.13 1.71 6.61
CA ALA A 257 -27.77 2.88 6.00
C ALA A 257 -26.76 4.00 5.70
N TRP A 258 -25.89 4.28 6.65
CA TRP A 258 -24.81 5.24 6.50
C TRP A 258 -23.82 4.82 5.42
N GLY A 259 -23.44 3.53 5.37
CA GLY A 259 -22.53 2.98 4.37
C GLY A 259 -23.06 3.16 2.95
N ARG A 260 -24.34 2.87 2.71
CA ARG A 260 -24.99 3.09 1.40
C ARG A 260 -24.96 4.55 0.97
N GLU A 261 -25.20 5.47 1.91
CA GLU A 261 -25.17 6.90 1.62
C GLU A 261 -23.78 7.41 1.27
N HIS A 262 -22.73 6.83 1.89
CA HIS A 262 -21.36 7.35 1.81
C HIS A 262 -20.41 6.48 0.98
N GLY A 263 -20.87 5.33 0.46
CA GLY A 263 -20.06 4.44 -0.35
C GLY A 263 -19.06 3.59 0.46
N VAL A 264 -19.37 3.28 1.72
CA VAL A 264 -18.61 2.39 2.60
C VAL A 264 -19.27 1.04 2.68
N SER A 265 -18.49 -0.04 2.51
CA SER A 265 -18.98 -1.42 2.51
C SER A 265 -18.86 -2.03 3.91
N PHE A 266 -19.98 -2.12 4.62
CA PHE A 266 -20.01 -2.70 5.98
C PHE A 266 -20.33 -4.18 5.97
N ILE A 267 -19.67 -4.89 6.89
CA ILE A 267 -20.01 -6.25 7.32
C ILE A 267 -20.06 -6.32 8.85
N LEU A 268 -20.84 -7.26 9.39
CA LEU A 268 -20.80 -7.62 10.80
C LEU A 268 -20.15 -8.98 10.94
N LYS A 269 -19.19 -9.09 11.86
CA LYS A 269 -18.35 -10.27 12.06
C LYS A 269 -18.32 -10.70 13.52
N ASN A 270 -18.02 -11.97 13.75
CA ASN A 270 -17.51 -12.41 15.04
C ASN A 270 -16.05 -11.99 15.21
N ARG A 271 -15.63 -11.68 16.44
CA ARG A 271 -14.22 -11.29 16.74
C ARG A 271 -13.17 -12.32 16.27
N GLY A 272 -13.55 -13.57 16.22
CA GLY A 272 -12.68 -14.65 15.73
C GLY A 272 -12.52 -14.69 14.22
N LEU A 273 -13.16 -13.79 13.47
CA LEU A 273 -13.11 -13.70 12.00
C LEU A 273 -13.30 -15.07 11.32
N ASP A 274 -14.24 -15.84 11.86
CA ASP A 274 -14.69 -17.14 11.34
C ASP A 274 -15.54 -17.00 10.06
N SER A 275 -16.17 -18.08 9.60
CA SER A 275 -17.03 -18.06 8.41
C SER A 275 -18.32 -17.25 8.57
N TRP A 276 -18.77 -16.99 9.81
CA TRP A 276 -20.02 -16.24 10.04
C TRP A 276 -19.91 -14.80 9.52
N LEU A 277 -20.97 -14.36 8.86
CA LEU A 277 -21.03 -13.04 8.21
C LEU A 277 -22.48 -12.55 8.16
N GLU A 278 -22.68 -11.26 8.47
CA GLU A 278 -23.88 -10.53 8.09
C GLU A 278 -23.45 -9.35 7.19
N MET A 279 -23.99 -9.31 5.98
CA MET A 279 -23.76 -8.23 5.02
C MET A 279 -24.89 -7.22 5.06
N CYS A 280 -24.59 -5.99 4.72
CA CYS A 280 -25.61 -4.98 4.49
C CYS A 280 -26.51 -5.38 3.30
N PRO A 281 -27.83 -5.15 3.38
CA PRO A 281 -28.80 -5.46 2.33
C PRO A 281 -28.66 -4.51 1.11
#